data_a2aa131d684d4dae771d6f5cf4418313
#
_entry.id   a2aa131d684d4dae771d6f5cf4418313
#
_cell.length_a   1.000
_cell.length_b   1.000
_cell.length_c   1.000
_cell.angle_alpha   90.00
_cell.angle_beta   90.00
_cell.angle_gamma   90.00
#
_symmetry.space_group_name_H-M   'P 1'
#
loop_
_entity.id
_entity.type
_entity.pdbx_description
1 polymer ?
#
loop_
_entity_poly.entity_id
_entity_poly.type
_entity_poly.pdbx_seq_one_letter_code
_entity_poly.pdbx_strand_id
1 'polypeptide(L)'
;MTECCESKTPGCIPPKRARCPVNGKEYGSVGVKTILHHLAEPWRKVMKKQSYYYCTDADCDVVYFGQDESVISKSALRIKVGIKNKSPERPVCYGFGVTYTVAENDKSAKKFIQEMTRQSLCSCETSNPSGRCCLKDFPKQ
;
A
#
# COMPACT_ATOMS: atom_id res chain seq x y z
N MET A 1 14.21 -2.06 18.50
CA MET A 1 13.76 -2.61 19.73
C MET A 1 12.30 -2.26 20.00
N THR A 2 11.49 -3.24 20.27
CA THR A 2 10.06 -3.04 20.37
C THR A 2 9.54 -2.99 21.79
N GLU A 3 10.37 -3.30 22.76
CA GLU A 3 9.92 -3.38 24.16
C GLU A 3 9.31 -2.11 24.68
N CYS A 4 9.89 -0.96 24.34
CA CYS A 4 9.33 0.27 24.86
C CYS A 4 7.94 0.54 24.27
N CYS A 5 7.70 0.18 23.03
CA CYS A 5 6.38 0.31 22.43
C CYS A 5 5.40 -0.67 23.06
N GLU A 6 5.88 -1.86 23.36
CA GLU A 6 5.07 -2.88 24.02
C GLU A 6 4.71 -2.48 25.44
N SER A 7 5.59 -1.78 26.11
CA SER A 7 5.34 -1.28 27.47
C SER A 7 4.41 -0.09 27.50
N LYS A 8 4.05 0.44 26.33
CA LYS A 8 3.14 1.57 26.18
C LYS A 8 3.67 2.83 26.85
N THR A 9 4.98 2.96 26.93
CA THR A 9 5.62 4.15 27.46
C THR A 9 5.45 5.31 26.48
N PRO A 10 5.07 6.52 26.95
CA PRO A 10 4.99 7.67 26.06
C PRO A 10 6.32 7.90 25.35
N GLY A 11 6.27 8.21 24.08
CA GLY A 11 7.47 8.40 23.27
C GLY A 11 7.98 7.14 22.62
N CYS A 12 7.40 5.98 22.91
CA CYS A 12 7.80 4.71 22.31
C CYS A 12 6.88 4.29 21.16
N ILE A 13 6.12 5.24 20.64
CA ILE A 13 5.23 5.00 19.50
C ILE A 13 6.09 4.93 18.25
N PRO A 14 5.91 3.88 17.41
CA PRO A 14 6.68 3.79 16.16
C PRO A 14 6.42 5.01 15.28
N PRO A 15 7.42 5.46 14.54
CA PRO A 15 7.22 6.62 13.65
C PRO A 15 6.18 6.29 12.59
N LYS A 16 5.37 7.29 12.24
CA LYS A 16 4.37 7.15 11.18
C LYS A 16 4.99 7.18 9.81
N ARG A 17 6.24 7.63 9.71
CA ARG A 17 6.98 7.70 8.47
C ARG A 17 8.39 7.19 8.72
N ALA A 18 8.97 6.55 7.71
CA ALA A 18 10.34 6.05 7.77
C ALA A 18 10.98 6.12 6.40
N ARG A 19 12.30 6.02 6.37
CA ARG A 19 13.04 6.10 5.12
C ARG A 19 13.21 4.72 4.51
N CYS A 20 12.90 4.62 3.21
CA CYS A 20 13.14 3.41 2.45
C CYS A 20 14.66 3.12 2.45
N PRO A 21 15.08 1.89 2.81
CA PRO A 21 16.51 1.58 2.86
C PRO A 21 17.21 1.60 1.51
N VAL A 22 16.44 1.61 0.42
CA VAL A 22 17.00 1.60 -0.94
C VAL A 22 17.10 3.00 -1.52
N ASN A 23 16.02 3.81 -1.43
CA ASN A 23 16.06 5.14 -2.06
C ASN A 23 16.22 6.29 -1.07
N GLY A 24 16.12 6.04 0.24
CA GLY A 24 16.37 7.05 1.27
C GLY A 24 15.26 8.09 1.46
N LYS A 25 14.15 7.95 0.75
CA LYS A 25 13.01 8.87 0.90
C LYS A 25 12.07 8.37 1.96
N GLU A 26 11.31 9.28 2.56
CA GLU A 26 10.35 8.96 3.61
C GLU A 26 8.98 8.58 3.07
N TYR A 27 8.38 7.55 3.68
CA TYR A 27 7.06 7.07 3.29
C TYR A 27 6.22 6.75 4.52
N GLY A 28 4.90 6.70 4.33
CA GLY A 28 3.96 6.45 5.40
C GLY A 28 3.80 4.98 5.75
N SER A 29 3.25 4.74 6.92
CA SER A 29 3.06 3.38 7.44
C SER A 29 1.91 2.66 6.72
N VAL A 30 1.96 1.32 6.78
CA VAL A 30 0.93 0.45 6.24
C VAL A 30 0.77 -0.73 7.19
N GLY A 31 -0.46 -1.24 7.32
CA GLY A 31 -0.74 -2.35 8.22
C GLY A 31 -0.25 -3.69 7.69
N VAL A 32 0.11 -4.58 8.61
CA VAL A 32 0.55 -5.93 8.27
C VAL A 32 -0.58 -6.70 7.55
N LYS A 33 -1.83 -6.47 7.94
CA LYS A 33 -2.97 -7.09 7.28
C LYS A 33 -2.98 -6.80 5.79
N THR A 34 -2.74 -5.55 5.40
CA THR A 34 -2.68 -5.16 4.00
C THR A 34 -1.57 -5.91 3.28
N ILE A 35 -0.38 -5.94 3.88
CA ILE A 35 0.78 -6.62 3.28
C ILE A 35 0.50 -8.10 3.06
N LEU A 36 -0.06 -8.77 4.06
CA LEU A 36 -0.33 -10.20 3.95
C LEU A 36 -1.28 -10.53 2.81
N HIS A 37 -2.24 -9.63 2.53
CA HIS A 37 -3.18 -9.84 1.43
C HIS A 37 -2.56 -9.66 0.06
N HIS A 38 -1.38 -9.06 -0.02
CA HIS A 38 -0.72 -8.81 -1.29
C HIS A 38 0.51 -9.68 -1.54
N LEU A 39 0.96 -10.43 -0.55
CA LEU A 39 2.08 -11.34 -0.74
C LEU A 39 1.66 -12.54 -1.58
N ALA A 40 2.56 -12.98 -2.47
CA ALA A 40 2.30 -14.16 -3.29
C ALA A 40 2.23 -15.44 -2.44
N GLU A 41 3.07 -15.53 -1.43
CA GLU A 41 3.13 -16.70 -0.56
C GLU A 41 3.20 -16.26 0.91
N PRO A 42 2.12 -15.68 1.44
CA PRO A 42 2.17 -15.12 2.80
C PRO A 42 2.45 -16.18 3.86
N TRP A 43 2.12 -17.45 3.59
CA TRP A 43 2.39 -18.54 4.52
C TRP A 43 3.88 -18.86 4.66
N ARG A 44 4.72 -18.33 3.77
CA ARG A 44 6.17 -18.50 3.82
C ARG A 44 6.88 -17.31 4.44
N LYS A 45 6.15 -16.23 4.73
CA LYS A 45 6.74 -15.00 5.22
C LYS A 45 6.45 -14.83 6.70
N VAL A 46 7.50 -14.65 7.50
CA VAL A 46 7.32 -14.35 8.91
C VAL A 46 7.34 -12.83 9.07
N MET A 47 6.20 -12.29 9.51
CA MET A 47 6.08 -10.85 9.74
C MET A 47 6.49 -10.56 11.18
N LYS A 48 7.44 -9.65 11.34
CA LYS A 48 7.94 -9.29 12.67
C LYS A 48 7.00 -8.30 13.34
N LYS A 49 7.08 -8.23 14.66
CA LYS A 49 6.32 -7.22 15.41
C LYS A 49 7.01 -5.88 15.30
N GLN A 50 6.72 -5.18 14.24
CA GLN A 50 7.29 -3.85 13.96
C GLN A 50 6.35 -3.11 13.03
N SER A 51 6.61 -1.83 12.83
CA SER A 51 5.88 -1.06 11.84
C SER A 51 6.46 -1.33 10.46
N TYR A 52 5.59 -1.32 9.46
CA TYR A 52 5.95 -1.45 8.06
C TYR A 52 5.49 -0.21 7.31
N TYR A 53 6.15 0.07 6.20
CA TYR A 53 5.93 1.29 5.42
C TYR A 53 5.80 0.95 3.95
N TYR A 54 5.13 1.82 3.21
CA TYR A 54 4.82 1.61 1.80
C TYR A 54 5.63 2.57 0.94
N CYS A 55 6.59 2.06 0.18
CA CYS A 55 7.41 2.86 -0.73
C CYS A 55 6.62 3.17 -2.00
N THR A 56 6.40 4.45 -2.26
CA THR A 56 5.61 4.88 -3.42
C THR A 56 6.45 5.30 -4.63
N ASP A 57 7.77 5.14 -4.57
CA ASP A 57 8.65 5.51 -5.68
C ASP A 57 8.47 4.52 -6.83
N ALA A 58 8.01 5.03 -7.99
CA ALA A 58 7.75 4.19 -9.15
C ALA A 58 9.01 3.52 -9.70
N ASP A 59 10.17 4.10 -9.44
CA ASP A 59 11.44 3.58 -9.94
C ASP A 59 12.17 2.69 -8.94
N CYS A 60 11.60 2.50 -7.75
CA CYS A 60 12.19 1.65 -6.71
C CYS A 60 11.53 0.28 -6.72
N ASP A 61 12.33 -0.78 -6.61
CA ASP A 61 11.82 -2.15 -6.57
C ASP A 61 11.14 -2.50 -5.24
N VAL A 62 11.44 -1.77 -4.18
CA VAL A 62 10.84 -1.99 -2.86
C VAL A 62 9.39 -1.54 -2.87
N VAL A 63 8.49 -2.39 -2.35
CA VAL A 63 7.09 -2.01 -2.14
C VAL A 63 6.84 -1.74 -0.66
N TYR A 64 7.30 -2.62 0.21
CA TYR A 64 7.16 -2.47 1.65
C TYR A 64 8.52 -2.61 2.32
N PHE A 65 8.70 -1.91 3.44
CA PHE A 65 9.92 -2.07 4.24
C PHE A 65 9.56 -1.93 5.71
N GLY A 66 10.34 -2.59 6.57
CA GLY A 66 10.14 -2.56 8.01
C GLY A 66 11.08 -1.60 8.72
N GLN A 67 10.83 -1.41 10.00
CA GLN A 67 11.71 -0.58 10.83
C GLN A 67 13.14 -1.15 10.89
N ASP A 68 13.27 -2.47 10.71
CA ASP A 68 14.57 -3.15 10.72
C ASP A 68 15.26 -3.13 9.36
N GLU A 69 14.73 -2.35 8.42
CA GLU A 69 15.25 -2.22 7.06
C GLU A 69 15.07 -3.47 6.19
N SER A 70 14.26 -4.43 6.64
CA SER A 70 13.87 -5.54 5.78
C SER A 70 12.96 -5.00 4.66
N VAL A 71 13.04 -5.61 3.48
CA VAL A 71 12.30 -5.13 2.31
C VAL A 71 11.46 -6.23 1.70
N ILE A 72 10.35 -5.83 1.10
CA ILE A 72 9.50 -6.70 0.30
C ILE A 72 9.42 -6.05 -1.07
N SER A 73 9.97 -6.73 -2.09
CA SER A 73 10.05 -6.18 -3.43
C SER A 73 8.81 -6.53 -4.25
N LYS A 74 8.73 -5.94 -5.45
CA LYS A 74 7.62 -6.19 -6.38
C LYS A 74 7.45 -7.67 -6.69
N SER A 75 8.55 -8.40 -6.81
CA SER A 75 8.52 -9.82 -7.17
C SER A 75 7.91 -10.72 -6.09
N ALA A 76 7.83 -10.24 -4.86
CA ALA A 76 7.25 -10.99 -3.75
C ALA A 76 5.73 -10.87 -3.68
N LEU A 77 5.13 -10.03 -4.51
CA LEU A 77 3.69 -9.76 -4.49
C LEU A 77 2.96 -10.55 -5.56
N ARG A 78 1.71 -10.90 -5.26
CA ARG A 78 0.83 -11.61 -6.21
C ARG A 78 0.13 -10.67 -7.19
N ILE A 79 0.22 -9.35 -6.95
CA ILE A 79 -0.42 -8.36 -7.79
C ILE A 79 0.62 -7.38 -8.33
N LYS A 80 0.23 -6.65 -9.36
CA LYS A 80 1.03 -5.53 -9.86
C LYS A 80 0.60 -4.27 -9.11
N VAL A 81 1.59 -3.58 -8.52
CA VAL A 81 1.32 -2.34 -7.81
C VAL A 81 1.24 -1.22 -8.84
N GLY A 82 0.07 -0.58 -8.95
CA GLY A 82 -0.19 0.42 -9.98
C GLY A 82 0.81 1.57 -9.99
N ILE A 83 1.14 2.11 -8.82
CA ILE A 83 2.05 3.24 -8.73
C ILE A 83 3.48 2.89 -9.18
N LYS A 84 3.80 1.60 -9.21
CA LYS A 84 5.12 1.12 -9.64
C LYS A 84 5.08 0.54 -11.06
N ASN A 85 3.96 0.63 -11.73
CA ASN A 85 3.75 0.10 -13.06
C ASN A 85 3.31 1.25 -13.96
N LYS A 86 4.04 1.47 -15.06
CA LYS A 86 3.76 2.57 -15.97
C LYS A 86 2.78 2.21 -17.08
N SER A 87 2.28 0.97 -17.07
CA SER A 87 1.32 0.53 -18.08
C SER A 87 -0.03 1.26 -17.91
N PRO A 88 -0.73 1.58 -19.02
CA PRO A 88 -2.09 2.11 -18.95
C PRO A 88 -3.08 1.14 -18.31
N GLU A 89 -2.74 -0.14 -18.30
CA GLU A 89 -3.58 -1.18 -17.68
C GLU A 89 -3.29 -1.38 -16.20
N ARG A 90 -2.44 -0.53 -15.61
CA ARG A 90 -2.15 -0.63 -14.18
C ARG A 90 -3.40 -0.42 -13.34
N PRO A 91 -3.56 -1.15 -12.23
CA PRO A 91 -4.74 -0.99 -11.39
C PRO A 91 -4.73 0.35 -10.67
N VAL A 92 -5.90 0.97 -10.55
CA VAL A 92 -6.14 2.18 -9.75
C VAL A 92 -7.03 1.80 -8.58
N CYS A 93 -8.16 1.13 -8.84
CA CYS A 93 -9.00 0.59 -7.79
C CYS A 93 -8.88 -0.93 -7.82
N TYR A 94 -8.20 -1.48 -6.84
CA TYR A 94 -7.92 -2.92 -6.79
C TYR A 94 -9.16 -3.73 -6.42
N GLY A 95 -10.02 -3.16 -5.56
CA GLY A 95 -11.21 -3.85 -5.08
C GLY A 95 -12.26 -4.05 -6.16
N PHE A 96 -12.43 -3.07 -7.03
CA PHE A 96 -13.44 -3.14 -8.10
C PHE A 96 -12.83 -3.33 -9.48
N GLY A 97 -11.50 -3.49 -9.56
CA GLY A 97 -10.85 -3.83 -10.82
C GLY A 97 -10.77 -2.68 -11.81
N VAL A 98 -10.73 -1.44 -11.36
CA VAL A 98 -10.64 -0.28 -12.26
C VAL A 98 -9.17 -0.04 -12.61
N THR A 99 -8.87 -0.02 -13.93
CA THR A 99 -7.53 0.28 -14.44
C THR A 99 -7.40 1.78 -14.66
N TYR A 100 -6.16 2.24 -14.87
CA TYR A 100 -5.90 3.65 -15.16
C TYR A 100 -6.63 4.09 -16.44
N THR A 101 -6.61 3.25 -17.48
CA THR A 101 -7.30 3.56 -18.72
C THR A 101 -8.78 3.79 -18.52
N VAL A 102 -9.45 2.91 -17.75
CA VAL A 102 -10.86 3.08 -17.45
C VAL A 102 -11.09 4.33 -16.62
N ALA A 103 -10.27 4.56 -15.60
CA ALA A 103 -10.42 5.72 -14.72
C ALA A 103 -10.26 7.03 -15.50
N GLU A 104 -9.38 7.05 -16.49
CA GLU A 104 -9.12 8.24 -17.29
C GLU A 104 -10.24 8.54 -18.28
N ASN A 105 -10.82 7.50 -18.88
CA ASN A 105 -11.77 7.64 -19.99
C ASN A 105 -13.23 7.53 -19.58
N ASP A 106 -13.53 7.00 -18.39
CA ASP A 106 -14.89 6.77 -17.96
C ASP A 106 -15.13 7.40 -16.60
N LYS A 107 -15.76 8.56 -16.60
CA LYS A 107 -16.05 9.31 -15.36
C LYS A 107 -17.01 8.57 -14.44
N SER A 108 -17.83 7.67 -14.99
CA SER A 108 -18.78 6.92 -14.17
C SER A 108 -18.07 5.97 -13.22
N ALA A 109 -16.88 5.51 -13.58
CA ALA A 109 -16.10 4.64 -12.70
C ALA A 109 -15.72 5.35 -11.40
N LYS A 110 -15.24 6.59 -11.51
CA LYS A 110 -14.89 7.37 -10.32
C LYS A 110 -16.11 7.66 -9.45
N LYS A 111 -17.22 8.02 -10.10
CA LYS A 111 -18.49 8.30 -9.37
C LYS A 111 -18.95 7.05 -8.63
N PHE A 112 -18.87 5.89 -9.27
CA PHE A 112 -19.24 4.63 -8.64
C PHE A 112 -18.38 4.37 -7.41
N ILE A 113 -17.05 4.54 -7.54
CA ILE A 113 -16.12 4.30 -6.42
C ILE A 113 -16.41 5.30 -5.28
N GLN A 114 -16.67 6.56 -5.60
CA GLN A 114 -17.02 7.56 -4.58
C GLN A 114 -18.26 7.13 -3.80
N GLU A 115 -19.28 6.63 -4.51
CA GLU A 115 -20.52 6.18 -3.87
C GLU A 115 -20.27 4.95 -3.00
N MET A 116 -19.49 3.99 -3.50
CA MET A 116 -19.17 2.79 -2.72
C MET A 116 -18.36 3.13 -1.47
N THR A 117 -17.45 4.07 -1.60
CA THR A 117 -16.67 4.53 -0.44
C THR A 117 -17.57 5.20 0.60
N ARG A 118 -18.49 6.03 0.13
CA ARG A 118 -19.44 6.70 1.02
C ARG A 118 -20.33 5.71 1.77
N GLN A 119 -20.66 4.60 1.12
CA GLN A 119 -21.48 3.54 1.75
C GLN A 119 -20.65 2.48 2.49
N SER A 120 -19.35 2.70 2.60
CA SER A 120 -18.42 1.76 3.24
C SER A 120 -18.40 0.39 2.57
N LEU A 121 -18.62 0.34 1.27
CA LEU A 121 -18.60 -0.89 0.49
C LEU A 121 -17.27 -1.12 -0.22
N CYS A 122 -16.33 -0.20 -0.10
CA CYS A 122 -14.99 -0.38 -0.67
C CYS A 122 -14.14 -1.28 0.23
N SER A 123 -13.12 -1.91 -0.36
CA SER A 123 -12.21 -2.77 0.37
C SER A 123 -10.76 -2.28 0.31
N CYS A 124 -10.57 -0.96 0.14
CA CYS A 124 -9.24 -0.39 -0.05
C CYS A 124 -8.27 -0.69 1.09
N GLU A 125 -8.77 -0.90 2.31
CA GLU A 125 -7.92 -1.24 3.45
C GLU A 125 -7.04 -2.45 3.17
N THR A 126 -7.57 -3.46 2.47
CA THR A 126 -6.81 -4.66 2.13
C THR A 126 -6.52 -4.78 0.65
N SER A 127 -7.41 -4.30 -0.22
CA SER A 127 -7.25 -4.45 -1.68
C SER A 127 -6.22 -3.49 -2.25
N ASN A 128 -6.12 -2.28 -1.69
CA ASN A 128 -5.14 -1.31 -2.16
C ASN A 128 -3.82 -1.56 -1.43
N PRO A 129 -2.71 -1.73 -2.16
CA PRO A 129 -1.41 -1.97 -1.51
C PRO A 129 -1.00 -0.93 -0.48
N SER A 130 -1.49 0.31 -0.61
CA SER A 130 -1.22 1.36 0.38
C SER A 130 -2.06 1.21 1.65
N GLY A 131 -3.12 0.40 1.62
CA GLY A 131 -4.09 0.29 2.70
C GLY A 131 -4.99 1.51 2.83
N ARG A 132 -4.98 2.39 1.82
CA ARG A 132 -5.72 3.66 1.85
C ARG A 132 -6.67 3.75 0.69
N CYS A 133 -7.58 4.74 0.75
CA CYS A 133 -8.58 4.94 -0.30
C CYS A 133 -7.92 5.20 -1.66
N CYS A 134 -8.43 4.53 -2.70
CA CYS A 134 -7.87 4.63 -4.04
C CYS A 134 -8.29 5.91 -4.79
N LEU A 135 -9.27 6.65 -4.27
CA LEU A 135 -9.77 7.84 -4.97
C LEU A 135 -8.69 8.88 -5.24
N LYS A 136 -7.71 8.98 -4.37
CA LYS A 136 -6.60 9.91 -4.55
C LYS A 136 -5.70 9.53 -5.72
N ASP A 137 -5.74 8.27 -6.15
CA ASP A 137 -4.91 7.77 -7.25
C ASP A 137 -5.59 7.88 -8.61
N PHE A 138 -6.85 8.30 -8.64
CA PHE A 138 -7.56 8.50 -9.89
C PHE A 138 -7.00 9.71 -10.63
N PRO A 139 -6.94 9.65 -11.96
CA PRO A 139 -6.47 10.81 -12.72
C PRO A 139 -7.39 12.01 -12.51
N LYS A 140 -6.80 13.19 -12.51
CA LYS A 140 -7.56 14.43 -12.40
C LYS A 140 -8.32 14.65 -13.69
N GLN A 141 -9.55 15.12 -13.57
CA GLN A 141 -10.44 15.35 -14.72
C GLN A 141 -10.97 16.76 -14.70
#